data_c57b4f1b9998aa887c1b962bfbc6dbec
#
_entry.id   c57b4f1b9998aa887c1b962bfbc6dbec
#
_cell.length_a   1.000
_cell.length_b   1.000
_cell.length_c   1.000
_cell.angle_alpha   90.00
_cell.angle_beta   90.00
_cell.angle_gamma   90.00
#
_symmetry.space_group_name_H-M   'P 1'
#
loop_
_entity.id
_entity.type
_entity.pdbx_description
1 polymer ?
#
loop_
_entity_poly.entity_id
_entity_poly.type
_entity_poly.pdbx_seq_one_letter_code
_entity_poly.pdbx_strand_id
1 'polypeptide(L)'
;MHRVLFVCTANIFRSRFSEEVYNHFAGKLNIPSKAFSAGLRVGDYVTRKIYRPALEQLKYFNIDPKRRDELSVHINDLDLKDYHKIICMDEEEHRPMVEMNDHLIKIKVDYWNIVDEPMVSSQISLPLCYEKVKSLIEEVSKTCN
;
A
#
# COMPACT_ATOMS: atom_id res chain seq x y z
N MET A 1 -13.10 8.96 10.24
CA MET A 1 -11.82 8.24 10.45
C MET A 1 -10.84 8.58 9.35
N HIS A 2 -9.60 8.80 9.70
CA HIS A 2 -8.54 9.05 8.72
C HIS A 2 -8.22 7.78 7.93
N ARG A 3 -8.12 7.89 6.60
CA ARG A 3 -7.90 6.73 5.71
C ARG A 3 -6.76 6.98 4.75
N VAL A 4 -5.88 5.98 4.63
CA VAL A 4 -4.74 5.97 3.72
C VAL A 4 -4.90 4.85 2.71
N LEU A 5 -4.63 5.13 1.43
CA LEU A 5 -4.67 4.12 0.38
C LEU A 5 -3.26 3.92 -0.19
N PHE A 6 -2.76 2.69 -0.09
CA PHE A 6 -1.51 2.30 -0.72
C PHE A 6 -1.79 1.66 -2.08
N VAL A 7 -1.06 2.07 -3.11
CA VAL A 7 -1.32 1.66 -4.49
C VAL A 7 -0.06 1.10 -5.13
N CYS A 8 -0.19 -0.05 -5.77
CA CYS A 8 0.86 -0.61 -6.63
C CYS A 8 0.22 -1.14 -7.91
N THR A 9 0.93 -1.94 -8.69
CA THR A 9 0.40 -2.41 -9.97
C THR A 9 -0.68 -3.46 -9.78
N ALA A 10 -0.35 -4.60 -9.15
CA ALA A 10 -1.26 -5.75 -9.07
C ALA A 10 -2.02 -5.87 -7.75
N ASN A 11 -1.65 -5.09 -6.74
CA ASN A 11 -2.21 -5.18 -5.39
C ASN A 11 -2.02 -6.57 -4.75
N ILE A 12 -0.84 -7.15 -4.94
CA ILE A 12 -0.51 -8.45 -4.34
C ILE A 12 0.76 -8.39 -3.49
N PHE A 13 1.56 -7.33 -3.59
CA PHE A 13 2.90 -7.27 -3.02
C PHE A 13 3.13 -6.01 -2.18
N ARG A 14 3.71 -4.95 -2.76
CA ARG A 14 4.14 -3.74 -2.02
C ARG A 14 2.99 -3.04 -1.29
N SER A 15 1.86 -2.85 -1.95
CA SER A 15 0.70 -2.17 -1.35
C SER A 15 0.05 -3.02 -0.26
N ARG A 16 -0.04 -4.34 -0.45
CA ARG A 16 -0.60 -5.24 0.55
C ARG A 16 0.28 -5.30 1.80
N PHE A 17 1.60 -5.36 1.62
CA PHE A 17 2.56 -5.30 2.72
C PHE A 17 2.40 -3.99 3.50
N SER A 18 2.38 -2.86 2.80
CA SER A 18 2.27 -1.53 3.44
C SER A 18 0.96 -1.39 4.22
N GLU A 19 -0.14 -1.87 3.67
CA GLU A 19 -1.44 -1.86 4.35
C GLU A 19 -1.37 -2.59 5.68
N GLU A 20 -0.81 -3.80 5.70
CA GLU A 20 -0.73 -4.62 6.91
C GLU A 20 0.20 -4.00 7.97
N VAL A 21 1.33 -3.44 7.53
CA VAL A 21 2.25 -2.75 8.45
C VAL A 21 1.57 -1.53 9.08
N TYR A 22 0.90 -0.73 8.25
CA TYR A 22 0.22 0.48 8.72
C TYR A 22 -0.84 0.14 9.77
N ASN A 23 -1.71 -0.83 9.46
CA ASN A 23 -2.80 -1.21 10.36
C ASN A 23 -2.30 -1.85 11.65
N HIS A 24 -1.18 -2.58 11.58
CA HIS A 24 -0.53 -3.12 12.76
C HIS A 24 -0.11 -2.00 13.73
N PHE A 25 0.60 -0.99 13.23
CA PHE A 25 1.08 0.11 14.08
C PHE A 25 -0.04 1.04 14.51
N ALA A 26 -1.00 1.33 13.64
CA ALA A 26 -2.13 2.18 14.02
C ALA A 26 -2.93 1.56 15.15
N GLY A 27 -3.16 0.24 15.09
CA GLY A 27 -3.84 -0.47 16.18
C GLY A 27 -3.02 -0.48 17.46
N LYS A 28 -1.74 -0.77 17.35
CA LYS A 28 -0.84 -0.85 18.51
C LYS A 28 -0.68 0.48 19.22
N LEU A 29 -0.68 1.58 18.48
CA LEU A 29 -0.48 2.93 19.02
C LEU A 29 -1.79 3.68 19.23
N ASN A 30 -2.93 3.04 19.01
CA ASN A 30 -4.27 3.63 19.14
C ASN A 30 -4.45 4.90 18.31
N ILE A 31 -3.94 4.88 17.08
CA ILE A 31 -4.11 5.99 16.15
C ILE A 31 -5.42 5.78 15.38
N PRO A 32 -6.32 6.79 15.33
CA PRO A 32 -7.62 6.64 14.63
C PRO A 32 -7.44 6.82 13.12
N SER A 33 -6.70 5.92 12.52
CA SER A 33 -6.42 5.87 11.09
C SER A 33 -6.37 4.42 10.63
N LYS A 34 -6.80 4.19 9.39
CA LYS A 34 -6.80 2.85 8.80
C LYS A 34 -6.28 2.92 7.37
N ALA A 35 -5.51 1.92 6.98
CA ALA A 35 -5.02 1.79 5.62
C ALA A 35 -5.79 0.75 4.84
N PHE A 36 -5.85 0.97 3.55
CA PHE A 36 -6.39 0.07 2.54
C PHE A 36 -5.36 0.00 1.41
N SER A 37 -5.57 -0.89 0.46
CA SER A 37 -4.69 -0.97 -0.70
C SER A 37 -5.46 -1.31 -1.96
N ALA A 38 -4.89 -0.96 -3.11
CA ALA A 38 -5.49 -1.21 -4.42
C ALA A 38 -4.41 -1.32 -5.48
N GLY A 39 -4.78 -1.79 -6.66
CA GLY A 39 -3.89 -1.90 -7.79
C GLY A 39 -4.38 -1.12 -8.99
N LEU A 40 -3.43 -0.69 -9.82
CA LEU A 40 -3.72 0.03 -11.06
C LEU A 40 -4.04 -0.92 -12.22
N ARG A 41 -3.58 -2.18 -12.14
CA ARG A 41 -3.78 -3.21 -13.16
C ARG A 41 -4.05 -4.56 -12.50
N VAL A 42 -5.18 -4.67 -11.84
CA VAL A 42 -5.59 -5.91 -11.16
C VAL A 42 -6.20 -6.85 -12.20
N GLY A 43 -5.81 -8.13 -12.12
CA GLY A 43 -6.33 -9.16 -13.00
C GLY A 43 -5.43 -9.48 -14.19
N ASP A 44 -4.38 -8.70 -14.43
CA ASP A 44 -3.40 -8.98 -15.49
C ASP A 44 -2.42 -10.09 -15.11
N TYR A 45 -2.46 -10.53 -13.85
CA TYR A 45 -1.56 -11.53 -13.29
C TYR A 45 -2.33 -12.82 -13.00
N VAL A 46 -1.58 -13.93 -12.88
CA VAL A 46 -2.15 -15.26 -12.65
C VAL A 46 -2.93 -15.33 -11.34
N THR A 47 -2.51 -14.59 -10.32
CA THR A 47 -3.15 -14.63 -9.02
C THR A 47 -3.56 -13.22 -8.56
N ARG A 48 -4.64 -13.18 -7.74
CA ARG A 48 -5.06 -11.98 -7.03
C ARG A 48 -4.84 -12.10 -5.53
N LYS A 49 -4.20 -13.18 -5.09
CA LYS A 49 -3.86 -13.38 -3.67
C LYS A 49 -2.59 -12.64 -3.31
N ILE A 50 -2.42 -12.34 -2.02
CA ILE A 50 -1.19 -11.70 -1.55
C ILE A 50 0.02 -12.59 -1.90
N TYR A 51 1.07 -11.93 -2.40
CA TYR A 51 2.28 -12.60 -2.86
C TYR A 51 3.06 -13.14 -1.66
N ARG A 52 3.52 -14.39 -1.75
CA ARG A 52 4.19 -15.08 -0.65
C ARG A 52 5.35 -14.29 -0.02
N PRO A 53 6.27 -13.67 -0.77
CA PRO A 53 7.34 -12.88 -0.15
C PRO A 53 6.85 -11.76 0.75
N ALA A 54 5.67 -11.17 0.47
CA ALA A 54 5.09 -10.17 1.36
C ALA A 54 4.70 -10.80 2.70
N LEU A 55 4.09 -11.99 2.66
CA LEU A 55 3.75 -12.74 3.88
C LEU A 55 5.00 -13.11 4.69
N GLU A 56 6.06 -13.52 4.02
CA GLU A 56 7.33 -13.87 4.68
C GLU A 56 7.95 -12.66 5.38
N GLN A 57 7.92 -11.48 4.75
CA GLN A 57 8.43 -10.26 5.35
C GLN A 57 7.56 -9.79 6.52
N LEU A 58 6.24 -9.91 6.42
CA LEU A 58 5.35 -9.61 7.54
C LEU A 58 5.69 -10.49 8.74
N LYS A 59 5.90 -11.78 8.52
CA LYS A 59 6.31 -12.71 9.57
C LYS A 59 7.67 -12.31 10.18
N TYR A 60 8.60 -11.89 9.35
CA TYR A 60 9.92 -11.42 9.83
C TYR A 60 9.77 -10.25 10.80
N PHE A 61 8.82 -9.34 10.56
CA PHE A 61 8.55 -8.20 11.42
C PHE A 61 7.54 -8.50 12.53
N ASN A 62 7.14 -9.77 12.71
CA ASN A 62 6.15 -10.20 13.71
C ASN A 62 4.78 -9.54 13.52
N ILE A 63 4.37 -9.36 12.27
CA ILE A 63 3.06 -8.81 11.92
C ILE A 63 2.18 -9.92 11.36
N ASP A 64 1.04 -10.16 12.02
CA ASP A 64 0.05 -11.12 11.56
C ASP A 64 -0.92 -10.41 10.60
N PRO A 65 -0.94 -10.80 9.32
CA PRO A 65 -1.80 -10.09 8.35
C PRO A 65 -3.28 -10.33 8.63
N LYS A 66 -4.05 -9.26 8.72
CA LYS A 66 -5.49 -9.32 9.01
C LYS A 66 -6.32 -9.62 7.77
N ARG A 67 -5.81 -9.27 6.58
CA ARG A 67 -6.53 -9.47 5.32
C ARG A 67 -5.83 -10.46 4.40
N ARG A 68 -5.19 -11.46 4.98
CA ARG A 68 -4.43 -12.48 4.26
C ARG A 68 -5.21 -13.13 3.11
N ASP A 69 -6.48 -13.45 3.37
CA ASP A 69 -7.31 -14.21 2.41
C ASP A 69 -8.09 -13.33 1.44
N GLU A 70 -8.00 -12.02 1.59
CA GLU A 70 -8.68 -11.09 0.70
C GLU A 70 -7.97 -11.00 -0.65
N LEU A 71 -8.76 -10.88 -1.71
CA LEU A 71 -8.22 -10.73 -3.06
C LEU A 71 -7.87 -9.26 -3.34
N SER A 72 -7.00 -9.05 -4.33
CA SER A 72 -6.62 -7.72 -4.78
C SER A 72 -7.83 -6.93 -5.27
N VAL A 73 -7.76 -5.61 -5.11
CA VAL A 73 -8.83 -4.68 -5.45
C VAL A 73 -8.32 -3.72 -6.52
N HIS A 74 -9.10 -3.51 -7.58
CA HIS A 74 -8.80 -2.52 -8.60
C HIS A 74 -9.17 -1.13 -8.08
N ILE A 75 -8.29 -0.15 -8.30
CA ILE A 75 -8.48 1.21 -7.79
C ILE A 75 -9.78 1.85 -8.31
N ASN A 76 -10.22 1.49 -9.52
CA ASN A 76 -11.44 2.02 -10.10
C ASN A 76 -12.71 1.54 -9.38
N ASP A 77 -12.61 0.51 -8.55
CA ASP A 77 -13.73 0.01 -7.75
C ASP A 77 -13.91 0.73 -6.43
N LEU A 78 -13.03 1.69 -6.11
CA LEU A 78 -13.04 2.43 -4.86
C LEU A 78 -13.57 3.84 -5.04
N ASP A 79 -14.20 4.38 -4.00
CA ASP A 79 -14.54 5.81 -3.94
C ASP A 79 -13.33 6.55 -3.37
N LEU A 80 -12.57 7.19 -4.25
CA LEU A 80 -11.31 7.82 -3.89
C LEU A 80 -11.47 9.05 -3.00
N LYS A 81 -12.66 9.60 -2.90
CA LYS A 81 -12.97 10.72 -1.99
C LYS A 81 -12.88 10.31 -0.53
N ASP A 82 -13.01 9.01 -0.25
CA ASP A 82 -12.95 8.50 1.13
C ASP A 82 -11.55 8.51 1.72
N TYR A 83 -10.52 8.73 0.91
CA TYR A 83 -9.13 8.63 1.35
C TYR A 83 -8.51 10.00 1.55
N HIS A 84 -7.85 10.17 2.70
CA HIS A 84 -7.15 11.41 3.05
C HIS A 84 -5.78 11.46 2.40
N LYS A 85 -5.21 10.31 2.07
CA LYS A 85 -3.89 10.20 1.47
C LYS A 85 -3.85 8.99 0.54
N ILE A 86 -3.34 9.18 -0.67
CA ILE A 86 -3.16 8.12 -1.66
C ILE A 86 -1.69 8.07 -2.02
N ILE A 87 -1.04 6.93 -1.82
CA ILE A 87 0.40 6.77 -2.03
C ILE A 87 0.65 5.61 -3.00
N CYS A 88 1.26 5.92 -4.13
CA CYS A 88 1.75 4.90 -5.06
C CYS A 88 3.17 4.51 -4.68
N MET A 89 3.47 3.23 -4.79
CA MET A 89 4.70 2.65 -4.25
C MET A 89 5.95 3.07 -5.01
N ASP A 90 5.86 3.37 -6.31
CA ASP A 90 7.02 3.76 -7.10
C ASP A 90 6.63 4.78 -8.17
N GLU A 91 7.24 5.95 -8.11
CA GLU A 91 6.90 7.05 -9.02
C GLU A 91 7.18 6.70 -10.48
N GLU A 92 8.34 6.15 -10.80
CA GLU A 92 8.69 5.81 -12.18
C GLU A 92 7.72 4.81 -12.80
N GLU A 93 7.35 3.79 -12.04
CA GLU A 93 6.43 2.75 -12.50
C GLU A 93 5.00 3.24 -12.58
N HIS A 94 4.54 3.95 -11.56
CA HIS A 94 3.11 4.22 -11.36
C HIS A 94 2.63 5.57 -11.90
N ARG A 95 3.50 6.60 -12.00
CA ARG A 95 3.06 7.90 -12.51
C ARG A 95 2.43 7.81 -13.91
N PRO A 96 3.03 7.08 -14.89
CA PRO A 96 2.37 6.94 -16.19
C PRO A 96 0.99 6.29 -16.12
N MET A 97 0.82 5.31 -15.24
CA MET A 97 -0.47 4.62 -15.05
C MET A 97 -1.51 5.56 -14.42
N VAL A 98 -1.09 6.38 -13.46
CA VAL A 98 -1.96 7.37 -12.80
C VAL A 98 -2.40 8.43 -13.80
N GLU A 99 -1.50 8.93 -14.62
CA GLU A 99 -1.80 9.96 -15.62
C GLU A 99 -2.76 9.48 -16.71
N MET A 100 -2.83 8.17 -16.93
CA MET A 100 -3.76 7.56 -17.89
C MET A 100 -5.06 7.06 -17.24
N ASN A 101 -5.23 7.26 -15.94
CA ASN A 101 -6.40 6.77 -15.21
C ASN A 101 -7.36 7.93 -14.93
N ASP A 102 -8.54 7.90 -15.56
CA ASP A 102 -9.53 8.98 -15.45
C ASP A 102 -10.03 9.22 -14.02
N HIS A 103 -9.98 8.20 -13.16
CA HIS A 103 -10.38 8.33 -11.75
C HIS A 103 -9.33 9.06 -10.91
N LEU A 104 -8.06 9.04 -11.35
CA LEU A 104 -6.93 9.56 -10.57
C LEU A 104 -6.39 10.88 -11.08
N ILE A 105 -6.67 11.25 -12.33
CA ILE A 105 -6.01 12.37 -13.02
C ILE A 105 -6.20 13.71 -12.30
N LYS A 106 -7.29 13.88 -11.56
CA LYS A 106 -7.61 15.12 -10.83
C LYS A 106 -7.41 15.00 -9.33
N ILE A 107 -6.81 13.89 -8.87
CA ILE A 107 -6.63 13.61 -7.45
C ILE A 107 -5.17 13.75 -7.11
N LYS A 108 -4.89 14.33 -5.93
CA LYS A 108 -3.52 14.42 -5.44
C LYS A 108 -3.03 13.04 -5.02
N VAL A 109 -1.93 12.59 -5.64
CA VAL A 109 -1.31 11.31 -5.35
C VAL A 109 0.14 11.58 -4.93
N ASP A 110 0.56 10.95 -3.84
CA ASP A 110 1.96 10.95 -3.42
C ASP A 110 2.65 9.71 -3.96
N TYR A 111 3.97 9.78 -4.15
CA TYR A 111 4.75 8.67 -4.69
C TYR A 111 5.92 8.36 -3.78
N TRP A 112 6.16 7.06 -3.59
CA TRP A 112 7.39 6.57 -2.96
C TRP A 112 8.31 6.02 -4.05
N ASN A 113 9.46 5.45 -3.63
CA ASN A 113 10.46 4.88 -4.53
C ASN A 113 10.77 3.44 -4.13
N ILE A 114 9.73 2.63 -3.99
CA ILE A 114 9.85 1.20 -3.68
C ILE A 114 9.79 0.41 -4.98
N VAL A 115 10.95 0.05 -5.48
CA VAL A 115 11.10 -0.63 -6.77
C VAL A 115 10.71 -2.10 -6.65
N ASP A 116 10.00 -2.62 -7.65
CA ASP A 116 9.48 -3.98 -7.67
C ASP A 116 10.54 -5.02 -8.06
N GLU A 117 10.24 -6.30 -7.76
CA GLU A 117 10.98 -7.42 -8.31
C GLU A 117 10.79 -7.50 -9.84
N PRO A 118 11.74 -7.99 -10.59
CA PRO A 118 13.04 -8.55 -10.16
C PRO A 118 14.15 -7.51 -10.00
N MET A 119 13.88 -6.24 -10.24
CA MET A 119 14.90 -5.19 -10.18
C MET A 119 15.48 -5.03 -8.78
N VAL A 120 14.62 -5.11 -7.75
CA VAL A 120 15.02 -5.06 -6.34
C VAL A 120 14.33 -6.20 -5.62
N SER A 121 15.07 -6.99 -4.84
CA SER A 121 14.48 -8.13 -4.14
C SER A 121 13.56 -7.67 -2.99
N SER A 122 12.59 -8.53 -2.64
CA SER A 122 11.67 -8.28 -1.53
C SER A 122 12.40 -8.10 -0.20
N GLN A 123 13.55 -8.75 -0.03
CA GLN A 123 14.34 -8.63 1.19
C GLN A 123 14.99 -7.26 1.35
N ILE A 124 15.02 -6.46 0.29
CA ILE A 124 15.50 -5.08 0.31
C ILE A 124 14.33 -4.10 0.25
N SER A 125 13.39 -4.31 -0.69
CA SER A 125 12.31 -3.36 -0.93
C SER A 125 11.29 -3.30 0.21
N LEU A 126 10.91 -4.44 0.78
CA LEU A 126 9.87 -4.45 1.82
C LEU A 126 10.36 -3.88 3.16
N PRO A 127 11.61 -4.10 3.62
CA PRO A 127 12.11 -3.34 4.76
C PRO A 127 12.13 -1.83 4.55
N LEU A 128 12.35 -1.35 3.31
CA LEU A 128 12.20 0.08 2.99
C LEU A 128 10.75 0.53 3.12
N CYS A 129 9.79 -0.28 2.65
CA CYS A 129 8.37 -0.03 2.87
C CYS A 129 8.06 0.08 4.35
N TYR A 130 8.56 -0.85 5.14
CA TYR A 130 8.34 -0.90 6.59
C TYR A 130 8.78 0.42 7.25
N GLU A 131 9.97 0.90 6.93
CA GLU A 131 10.47 2.16 7.49
C GLU A 131 9.67 3.37 7.03
N LYS A 132 9.27 3.40 5.76
CA LYS A 132 8.43 4.50 5.23
C LYS A 132 7.05 4.52 5.87
N VAL A 133 6.46 3.35 6.11
CA VAL A 133 5.16 3.25 6.78
C VAL A 133 5.27 3.73 8.23
N LYS A 134 6.34 3.38 8.93
CA LYS A 134 6.57 3.84 10.29
C LYS A 134 6.67 5.37 10.35
N SER A 135 7.40 5.98 9.40
CA SER A 135 7.50 7.44 9.32
C SER A 135 6.14 8.08 9.04
N LEU A 136 5.35 7.46 8.16
CA LEU A 136 4.01 7.93 7.85
C LEU A 136 3.09 7.86 9.08
N ILE A 137 3.17 6.80 9.86
CA ILE A 137 2.41 6.64 11.10
C ILE A 137 2.72 7.78 12.08
N GLU A 138 4.00 8.14 12.21
CA GLU A 138 4.40 9.25 13.07
C GLU A 138 3.80 10.59 12.60
N GLU A 139 3.82 10.84 11.29
CA GLU A 139 3.19 12.01 10.69
C GLU A 139 1.69 12.06 10.97
N VAL A 140 1.01 10.96 10.68
CA VAL A 140 -0.45 10.87 10.84
C VAL A 140 -0.86 11.01 12.31
N SER A 141 -0.07 10.46 13.24
CA SER A 141 -0.37 10.56 14.66
C SER A 141 -0.42 12.01 15.13
N LYS A 142 0.37 12.87 14.54
CA LYS A 142 0.38 14.31 14.88
C LYS A 142 -0.85 15.05 14.36
N THR A 143 -1.42 14.57 13.26
CA THR A 143 -2.63 15.17 12.65
C THR A 143 -3.91 14.64 13.27
N CYS A 144 -3.92 13.41 13.79
CA CYS A 144 -5.11 12.76 14.33
C CYS A 144 -5.35 13.05 15.82
N ASN A 145 -4.45 13.78 16.47
CA ASN A 145 -4.57 14.09 17.91
C ASN A 145 -5.34 15.37 18.14
#